data_98a606c9d53d8a5f2ee34f572296632a
#
_entry.id   98a606c9d53d8a5f2ee34f572296632a
#
_cell.length_a   1.000
_cell.length_b   1.000
_cell.length_c   1.000
_cell.angle_alpha   90.00
_cell.angle_beta   90.00
_cell.angle_gamma   90.00
#
_symmetry.space_group_name_H-M   'P 1'
#
loop_
_entity.id
_entity.type
_entity.pdbx_description
1 polymer ?
#
loop_
_entity_poly.entity_id
_entity_poly.type
_entity_poly.pdbx_seq_one_letter_code
_entity_poly.pdbx_strand_id
1 'polypeptide(L)'
;MLTIKGVIARGFMYLCRIFPITNKVVFSSFDGKNFGDDPKAIFDEMIKQGIETEYIWLLDDIKFDVPENVKLVKAFSILAIYHLATAKVWVDNCRKHAWTVKRKGQYYIQTWHSSVGGVGIKKVEKDAEDFLPKPYIEAAINDSKMADLFISGSAWITQYYKDAFWYSGKILECGNPVADNYFKNVDAARKRVHEFYNLDSTTKIILYSPTFRDDLSMTVYDMNYEAFRKAVEKRWGGHWVVIVRFHPNLRYKQTTIKFTSNILDGLPYGDICDQMIACDIVVSDYSCCAFDGMQLNKKVILYCPDLEEYKNNRGILIDIEKLPFPMAKTNDELNMLIENFDEEEYRKEVNPY
;
A
#
# COMPACT_ATOMS: atom_id res chain seq x y z
N MET A 1 -18.07 -10.03 17.61
CA MET A 1 -18.28 -9.54 19.02
C MET A 1 -17.09 -8.67 19.41
N LEU A 2 -17.31 -7.50 19.99
CA LEU A 2 -16.21 -6.62 20.43
C LEU A 2 -15.42 -7.24 21.59
N THR A 3 -14.10 -7.07 21.55
CA THR A 3 -13.24 -7.37 22.71
C THR A 3 -13.55 -6.41 23.87
N ILE A 4 -13.17 -6.75 25.10
CA ILE A 4 -13.33 -5.85 26.28
C ILE A 4 -12.69 -4.49 26.00
N LYS A 5 -11.48 -4.46 25.42
CA LYS A 5 -10.81 -3.21 25.00
C LYS A 5 -11.64 -2.43 23.98
N GLY A 6 -12.25 -3.12 23.03
CA GLY A 6 -13.13 -2.50 22.02
C GLY A 6 -14.40 -1.91 22.63
N VAL A 7 -15.00 -2.56 23.64
CA VAL A 7 -16.16 -2.02 24.36
C VAL A 7 -15.78 -0.75 25.11
N ILE A 8 -14.63 -0.75 25.80
CA ILE A 8 -14.12 0.44 26.53
C ILE A 8 -13.84 1.58 25.53
N ALA A 9 -13.14 1.29 24.42
CA ALA A 9 -12.84 2.30 23.40
C ALA A 9 -14.11 2.92 22.81
N ARG A 10 -15.12 2.08 22.49
CA ARG A 10 -16.42 2.56 22.01
C ARG A 10 -17.14 3.41 23.06
N GLY A 11 -17.16 2.99 24.33
CA GLY A 11 -17.73 3.75 25.43
C GLY A 11 -17.06 5.12 25.58
N PHE A 12 -15.73 5.15 25.52
CA PHE A 12 -14.99 6.40 25.59
C PHE A 12 -15.26 7.31 24.38
N MET A 13 -15.40 6.74 23.20
CA MET A 13 -15.77 7.50 22.00
C MET A 13 -17.17 8.15 22.14
N TYR A 14 -18.12 7.46 22.79
CA TYR A 14 -19.42 8.06 23.14
C TYR A 14 -19.29 9.16 24.19
N LEU A 15 -18.47 8.99 25.22
CA LEU A 15 -18.19 10.03 26.22
C LEU A 15 -17.59 11.28 25.58
N CYS A 16 -16.69 11.14 24.61
CA CYS A 16 -16.11 12.27 23.88
C CYS A 16 -17.13 13.10 23.09
N ARG A 17 -18.38 12.63 22.92
CA ARG A 17 -19.45 13.38 22.27
C ARG A 17 -19.95 14.59 23.06
N ILE A 18 -19.56 14.74 24.34
CA ILE A 18 -19.79 15.97 25.11
C ILE A 18 -19.01 17.16 24.51
N PHE A 19 -17.89 16.88 23.81
CA PHE A 19 -17.11 17.90 23.13
C PHE A 19 -17.70 18.18 21.73
N PRO A 20 -17.64 19.43 21.25
CA PRO A 20 -18.09 19.77 19.90
C PRO A 20 -17.20 19.12 18.81
N ILE A 21 -17.76 18.97 17.62
CA ILE A 21 -16.97 18.70 16.43
C ILE A 21 -16.26 20.00 16.06
N THR A 22 -14.95 19.94 15.85
CA THR A 22 -14.11 21.09 15.50
C THR A 22 -13.54 20.93 14.10
N ASN A 23 -13.07 22.05 13.53
CA ASN A 23 -12.47 22.06 12.19
C ASN A 23 -11.09 21.41 12.21
N LYS A 24 -11.07 20.08 12.23
CA LYS A 24 -9.85 19.28 12.13
C LYS A 24 -10.06 18.06 11.22
N VAL A 25 -8.98 17.64 10.61
CA VAL A 25 -8.91 16.44 9.77
C VAL A 25 -8.00 15.43 10.44
N VAL A 26 -8.51 14.22 10.63
CA VAL A 26 -7.74 13.10 11.15
C VAL A 26 -7.35 12.20 9.98
N PHE A 27 -6.05 12.01 9.79
CA PHE A 27 -5.46 11.12 8.81
C PHE A 27 -4.91 9.87 9.48
N SER A 28 -5.01 8.75 8.77
CA SER A 28 -4.38 7.49 9.12
C SER A 28 -4.04 6.73 7.85
N SER A 29 -2.91 6.03 7.85
CA SER A 29 -2.51 5.17 6.76
C SER A 29 -1.99 3.85 7.32
N PHE A 30 -2.50 2.71 6.80
CA PHE A 30 -2.19 1.35 7.24
C PHE A 30 -2.27 1.18 8.77
N ASP A 31 -3.38 1.64 9.38
CA ASP A 31 -3.60 1.62 10.84
C ASP A 31 -2.50 2.36 11.64
N GLY A 32 -1.93 3.41 11.08
CA GLY A 32 -0.86 4.18 11.70
C GLY A 32 0.55 3.66 11.47
N LYS A 33 0.72 2.61 10.68
CA LYS A 33 2.04 2.02 10.41
C LYS A 33 2.85 2.78 9.37
N ASN A 34 2.21 3.69 8.63
CA ASN A 34 2.86 4.45 7.56
C ASN A 34 2.40 5.92 7.58
N PHE A 35 3.30 6.81 7.17
CA PHE A 35 3.02 8.20 6.83
C PHE A 35 3.15 8.33 5.30
N GLY A 36 2.13 7.89 4.60
CA GLY A 36 2.20 7.75 3.14
C GLY A 36 0.85 7.43 2.49
N ASP A 37 0.92 6.99 1.24
CA ASP A 37 -0.22 6.55 0.43
C ASP A 37 -1.24 7.67 0.15
N ASP A 38 -2.45 7.33 -0.31
CA ASP A 38 -3.51 8.27 -0.64
C ASP A 38 -3.81 9.29 0.46
N PRO A 39 -3.90 8.90 1.76
CA PRO A 39 -4.10 9.87 2.84
C PRO A 39 -3.03 10.96 2.87
N LYS A 40 -1.75 10.59 2.59
CA LYS A 40 -0.66 11.57 2.54
C LYS A 40 -0.74 12.46 1.31
N ALA A 41 -1.08 11.92 0.16
CA ALA A 41 -1.23 12.70 -1.06
C ALA A 41 -2.34 13.75 -0.92
N ILE A 42 -3.47 13.38 -0.28
CA ILE A 42 -4.56 14.33 0.06
C ILE A 42 -4.07 15.38 1.05
N PHE A 43 -3.35 14.97 2.10
CA PHE A 43 -2.80 15.88 3.10
C PHE A 43 -1.82 16.88 2.46
N ASP A 44 -0.87 16.41 1.64
CA ASP A 44 0.11 17.25 0.97
C ASP A 44 -0.55 18.30 0.06
N GLU A 45 -1.60 17.91 -0.67
CA GLU A 45 -2.34 18.84 -1.50
C GLU A 45 -3.15 19.86 -0.68
N MET A 46 -3.71 19.47 0.47
CA MET A 46 -4.38 20.38 1.39
C MET A 46 -3.42 21.42 1.96
N ILE A 47 -2.20 21.02 2.33
CA ILE A 47 -1.14 21.93 2.79
C ILE A 47 -0.77 22.90 1.67
N LYS A 48 -0.54 22.39 0.46
CA LYS A 48 -0.19 23.21 -0.72
C LYS A 48 -1.25 24.23 -1.08
N GLN A 49 -2.52 23.87 -0.93
CA GLN A 49 -3.66 24.76 -1.16
C GLN A 49 -3.93 25.73 0.01
N GLY A 50 -3.17 25.66 1.09
CA GLY A 50 -3.33 26.51 2.26
C GLY A 50 -4.65 26.30 3.00
N ILE A 51 -5.18 25.07 3.01
CA ILE A 51 -6.44 24.78 3.71
C ILE A 51 -6.24 24.93 5.22
N GLU A 52 -6.92 25.90 5.81
CA GLU A 52 -6.85 26.19 7.24
C GLU A 52 -7.69 25.21 8.05
N THR A 53 -7.01 24.26 8.71
CA THR A 53 -7.59 23.25 9.59
C THR A 53 -6.54 22.72 10.58
N GLU A 54 -6.96 22.09 11.65
CA GLU A 54 -6.03 21.33 12.52
C GLU A 54 -5.76 19.96 11.86
N TYR A 55 -4.50 19.68 11.56
CA TYR A 55 -4.06 18.42 10.97
C TYR A 55 -3.61 17.44 12.04
N ILE A 56 -4.28 16.29 12.12
CA ILE A 56 -3.97 15.21 13.07
C ILE A 56 -3.57 13.97 12.29
N TRP A 57 -2.38 13.44 12.57
CA TRP A 57 -1.96 12.15 12.04
C TRP A 57 -1.92 11.10 13.15
N LEU A 58 -2.58 9.95 12.91
CA LEU A 58 -2.55 8.80 13.80
C LEU A 58 -1.43 7.86 13.35
N LEU A 59 -0.39 7.70 14.18
CA LEU A 59 0.78 6.88 13.87
C LEU A 59 1.13 5.97 15.06
N ASP A 60 1.57 4.75 14.78
CA ASP A 60 2.09 3.82 15.78
C ASP A 60 3.45 4.28 16.33
N ASP A 61 4.32 4.73 15.43
CA ASP A 61 5.62 5.32 15.73
C ASP A 61 5.58 6.80 15.34
N ILE A 62 5.83 7.69 16.29
CA ILE A 62 5.78 9.14 16.11
C ILE A 62 7.12 9.75 15.65
N LYS A 63 8.04 8.92 15.14
CA LYS A 63 9.38 9.36 14.70
C LYS A 63 9.41 9.87 13.25
N PHE A 64 8.25 10.02 12.62
CA PHE A 64 8.18 10.60 11.29
C PHE A 64 8.45 12.10 11.34
N ASP A 65 9.25 12.59 10.39
CA ASP A 65 9.42 14.01 10.16
C ASP A 65 8.18 14.55 9.44
N VAL A 66 7.50 15.49 10.08
CA VAL A 66 6.25 16.09 9.59
C VAL A 66 6.30 17.60 9.74
N PRO A 67 5.54 18.36 8.92
CA PRO A 67 5.44 19.81 9.07
C PRO A 67 5.03 20.22 10.50
N GLU A 68 5.54 21.35 10.99
CA GLU A 68 5.31 21.84 12.36
C GLU A 68 3.83 22.04 12.72
N ASN A 69 2.99 22.31 11.74
CA ASN A 69 1.55 22.50 11.91
C ASN A 69 0.75 21.18 12.00
N VAL A 70 1.44 20.02 12.00
CA VAL A 70 0.82 18.69 12.10
C VAL A 70 0.99 18.12 13.50
N LYS A 71 -0.12 17.70 14.07
CA LYS A 71 -0.12 17.03 15.38
C LYS A 71 -0.03 15.52 15.18
N LEU A 72 1.10 14.94 15.60
CA LEU A 72 1.25 13.48 15.66
C LEU A 72 0.59 12.93 16.92
N VAL A 73 -0.24 11.92 16.74
CA VAL A 73 -0.95 11.25 17.83
C VAL A 73 -0.72 9.75 17.70
N LYS A 74 -0.33 9.11 18.81
CA LYS A 74 -0.15 7.66 18.83
C LYS A 74 -1.47 6.96 18.50
N ALA A 75 -1.47 6.15 17.47
CA ALA A 75 -2.62 5.34 17.05
C ALA A 75 -3.11 4.47 18.23
N PHE A 76 -4.41 4.23 18.27
CA PHE A 76 -5.08 3.45 19.34
C PHE A 76 -4.94 4.00 20.77
N SER A 77 -4.43 5.24 20.94
CA SER A 77 -4.41 5.92 22.24
C SER A 77 -5.76 6.55 22.57
N ILE A 78 -5.95 6.90 23.84
CA ILE A 78 -7.12 7.68 24.31
C ILE A 78 -7.23 9.01 23.53
N LEU A 79 -6.09 9.64 23.25
CA LEU A 79 -6.04 10.89 22.50
C LEU A 79 -6.47 10.69 21.03
N ALA A 80 -6.11 9.55 20.40
CA ALA A 80 -6.58 9.21 19.07
C ALA A 80 -8.11 9.05 19.04
N ILE A 81 -8.69 8.39 20.04
CA ILE A 81 -10.14 8.22 20.15
C ILE A 81 -10.82 9.59 20.32
N TYR A 82 -10.27 10.48 21.16
CA TYR A 82 -10.76 11.85 21.31
C TYR A 82 -10.74 12.62 19.99
N HIS A 83 -9.63 12.57 19.23
CA HIS A 83 -9.54 13.25 17.95
C HIS A 83 -10.51 12.66 16.93
N LEU A 84 -10.65 11.35 16.84
CA LEU A 84 -11.65 10.69 15.99
C LEU A 84 -13.09 11.13 16.37
N ALA A 85 -13.41 11.21 17.66
CA ALA A 85 -14.74 11.58 18.11
C ALA A 85 -15.09 13.06 17.86
N THR A 86 -14.10 13.94 17.71
CA THR A 86 -14.27 15.40 17.64
C THR A 86 -13.81 16.04 16.33
N ALA A 87 -13.21 15.28 15.39
CA ALA A 87 -12.82 15.78 14.11
C ALA A 87 -14.00 15.90 13.15
N LYS A 88 -13.96 16.91 12.28
CA LYS A 88 -14.95 17.13 11.22
C LYS A 88 -14.77 16.11 10.08
N VAL A 89 -13.52 15.77 9.74
CA VAL A 89 -13.21 14.87 8.63
C VAL A 89 -12.25 13.78 9.08
N TRP A 90 -12.45 12.57 8.58
CA TRP A 90 -11.51 11.48 8.64
C TRP A 90 -11.07 11.09 7.23
N VAL A 91 -9.80 10.77 7.05
CA VAL A 91 -9.22 10.22 5.83
C VAL A 91 -8.41 8.98 6.20
N ASP A 92 -8.74 7.84 5.62
CA ASP A 92 -8.07 6.58 5.92
C ASP A 92 -8.03 5.67 4.69
N ASN A 93 -7.03 4.81 4.62
CA ASN A 93 -6.90 3.80 3.57
C ASN A 93 -7.12 2.37 4.05
N CYS A 94 -7.42 2.18 5.34
CA CYS A 94 -7.76 0.89 5.93
C CYS A 94 -9.14 0.93 6.60
N ARG A 95 -9.71 -0.25 6.86
CA ARG A 95 -10.97 -0.39 7.58
C ARG A 95 -10.82 0.10 9.01
N LYS A 96 -11.75 0.92 9.48
CA LYS A 96 -11.82 1.31 10.89
C LYS A 96 -12.19 0.11 11.76
N HIS A 97 -11.61 0.06 12.94
CA HIS A 97 -11.92 -1.00 13.91
C HIS A 97 -13.41 -1.04 14.25
N ALA A 98 -13.93 -2.24 14.54
CA ALA A 98 -15.33 -2.48 14.86
C ALA A 98 -15.89 -1.63 16.01
N TRP A 99 -15.03 -1.12 16.91
CA TRP A 99 -15.42 -0.24 18.00
C TRP A 99 -15.65 1.21 17.58
N THR A 100 -15.18 1.63 16.41
CA THR A 100 -15.29 3.01 15.93
C THR A 100 -16.74 3.37 15.62
N VAL A 101 -17.13 4.58 15.99
CA VAL A 101 -18.49 5.09 15.78
C VAL A 101 -18.45 6.53 15.30
N LYS A 102 -18.81 6.74 14.05
CA LYS A 102 -18.97 8.10 13.49
C LYS A 102 -20.22 8.79 14.06
N ARG A 103 -20.16 10.09 14.29
CA ARG A 103 -21.30 10.89 14.70
C ARG A 103 -21.85 11.73 13.53
N LYS A 104 -23.13 12.12 13.61
CA LYS A 104 -23.72 13.06 12.65
C LYS A 104 -22.90 14.34 12.61
N GLY A 105 -22.60 14.84 11.42
CA GLY A 105 -21.78 16.04 11.22
C GLY A 105 -20.29 15.76 10.99
N GLN A 106 -19.84 14.51 11.11
CA GLN A 106 -18.51 14.08 10.66
C GLN A 106 -18.58 13.53 9.23
N TYR A 107 -17.52 13.69 8.47
CA TYR A 107 -17.38 13.17 7.13
C TYR A 107 -16.20 12.22 7.05
N TYR A 108 -16.41 11.01 6.50
CA TYR A 108 -15.38 9.99 6.40
C TYR A 108 -15.09 9.64 4.96
N ILE A 109 -13.84 9.89 4.54
CA ILE A 109 -13.29 9.55 3.24
C ILE A 109 -12.48 8.28 3.40
N GLN A 110 -12.87 7.24 2.70
CA GLN A 110 -12.15 5.99 2.56
C GLN A 110 -11.45 5.96 1.19
N THR A 111 -10.14 5.96 1.18
CA THR A 111 -9.37 5.91 -0.07
C THR A 111 -9.10 4.48 -0.51
N TRP A 112 -9.20 3.52 0.43
CA TRP A 112 -8.61 2.21 0.29
C TRP A 112 -7.10 2.32 0.06
N HIS A 113 -6.45 1.22 -0.29
CA HIS A 113 -5.02 1.15 -0.62
C HIS A 113 -4.85 0.34 -1.89
N SER A 114 -5.65 0.66 -2.89
CA SER A 114 -5.51 0.15 -4.23
C SER A 114 -4.62 1.11 -5.02
N SER A 115 -3.79 0.57 -5.86
CA SER A 115 -3.10 1.35 -6.87
C SER A 115 -4.02 1.61 -8.07
N VAL A 116 -3.49 2.32 -9.05
CA VAL A 116 -4.18 2.61 -10.31
C VAL A 116 -4.64 1.34 -11.03
N GLY A 117 -3.93 0.21 -10.85
CA GLY A 117 -4.29 -1.10 -11.40
C GLY A 117 -5.35 -1.86 -10.60
N GLY A 118 -5.90 -1.28 -9.54
CA GLY A 118 -6.99 -1.91 -8.80
C GLY A 118 -6.62 -2.44 -7.42
N VAL A 119 -7.44 -3.36 -6.94
CA VAL A 119 -7.26 -4.01 -5.63
C VAL A 119 -6.15 -5.06 -5.61
N GLY A 120 -5.36 -5.14 -6.68
CA GLY A 120 -4.36 -6.16 -6.89
C GLY A 120 -4.94 -7.43 -7.53
N ILE A 121 -4.12 -8.46 -7.56
CA ILE A 121 -4.45 -9.75 -8.20
C ILE A 121 -5.32 -10.62 -7.30
N LYS A 122 -5.25 -10.40 -5.98
CA LYS A 122 -5.95 -11.19 -4.96
C LYS A 122 -7.42 -10.78 -4.79
N LYS A 123 -8.25 -11.73 -4.39
CA LYS A 123 -9.61 -11.45 -3.91
C LYS A 123 -9.59 -10.61 -2.63
N VAL A 124 -10.53 -9.70 -2.51
CA VAL A 124 -10.72 -8.87 -1.31
C VAL A 124 -12.20 -8.77 -0.95
N GLU A 125 -12.46 -8.38 0.30
CA GLU A 125 -13.80 -8.08 0.81
C GLU A 125 -14.77 -9.25 0.60
N LYS A 126 -15.96 -9.07 -0.01
CA LYS A 126 -16.96 -10.12 -0.24
C LYS A 126 -16.44 -11.28 -1.08
N ASP A 127 -15.61 -10.98 -2.10
CA ASP A 127 -15.02 -12.04 -2.94
C ASP A 127 -14.05 -12.94 -2.16
N ALA A 128 -13.51 -12.43 -1.07
CA ALA A 128 -12.64 -13.15 -0.15
C ALA A 128 -13.37 -13.62 1.13
N GLU A 129 -14.70 -13.54 1.22
CA GLU A 129 -15.46 -13.76 2.46
C GLU A 129 -15.16 -15.13 3.09
N ASP A 130 -15.00 -16.16 2.27
CA ASP A 130 -14.70 -17.53 2.72
C ASP A 130 -13.30 -17.65 3.37
N PHE A 131 -12.40 -16.72 3.09
CA PHE A 131 -11.03 -16.68 3.58
C PHE A 131 -10.83 -15.68 4.73
N LEU A 132 -11.82 -14.81 4.98
CA LEU A 132 -11.69 -13.71 5.95
C LEU A 132 -12.25 -14.11 7.32
N PRO A 133 -11.57 -13.69 8.42
CA PRO A 133 -12.09 -13.89 9.77
C PRO A 133 -13.42 -13.13 9.97
N LYS A 134 -14.42 -13.76 10.61
CA LYS A 134 -15.69 -13.11 10.95
C LYS A 134 -15.55 -11.72 11.61
N PRO A 135 -14.62 -11.51 12.57
CA PRO A 135 -14.43 -10.18 13.15
C PRO A 135 -14.00 -9.11 12.15
N TYR A 136 -13.24 -9.50 11.12
CA TYR A 136 -12.86 -8.57 10.04
C TYR A 136 -14.10 -8.20 9.21
N ILE A 137 -14.92 -9.17 8.82
CA ILE A 137 -16.16 -8.94 8.05
C ILE A 137 -17.09 -8.00 8.81
N GLU A 138 -17.31 -8.25 10.12
CA GLU A 138 -18.11 -7.37 10.99
C GLU A 138 -17.55 -5.93 11.00
N ALA A 139 -16.23 -5.78 11.10
CA ALA A 139 -15.57 -4.48 11.07
C ALA A 139 -15.71 -3.79 9.71
N ALA A 140 -15.52 -4.51 8.61
CA ALA A 140 -15.65 -3.99 7.25
C ALA A 140 -17.07 -3.52 6.94
N ILE A 141 -18.09 -4.27 7.35
CA ILE A 141 -19.50 -3.88 7.23
C ILE A 141 -19.78 -2.60 8.04
N ASN A 142 -19.28 -2.52 9.28
CA ASN A 142 -19.46 -1.35 10.13
C ASN A 142 -18.74 -0.11 9.53
N ASP A 143 -17.53 -0.28 9.04
CA ASP A 143 -16.76 0.77 8.41
C ASP A 143 -17.45 1.29 7.13
N SER A 144 -17.91 0.39 6.26
CA SER A 144 -18.66 0.74 5.05
C SER A 144 -19.91 1.57 5.34
N LYS A 145 -20.61 1.29 6.45
CA LYS A 145 -21.78 2.07 6.90
C LYS A 145 -21.40 3.47 7.38
N MET A 146 -20.16 3.66 7.85
CA MET A 146 -19.68 4.96 8.34
C MET A 146 -19.10 5.82 7.22
N ALA A 147 -18.54 5.23 6.19
CA ALA A 147 -17.93 5.96 5.08
C ALA A 147 -18.98 6.81 4.31
N ASP A 148 -18.65 8.05 4.06
CA ASP A 148 -19.48 8.97 3.25
C ASP A 148 -19.00 9.01 1.81
N LEU A 149 -17.72 8.74 1.58
CA LEU A 149 -17.09 8.76 0.27
C LEU A 149 -16.02 7.71 0.16
N PHE A 150 -16.04 6.94 -0.93
CA PHE A 150 -14.91 6.16 -1.39
C PHE A 150 -14.22 6.87 -2.57
N ILE A 151 -12.88 6.82 -2.60
CA ILE A 151 -12.09 7.28 -3.74
C ILE A 151 -11.81 6.07 -4.64
N SER A 152 -11.95 6.24 -5.93
CA SER A 152 -11.72 5.20 -6.93
C SER A 152 -10.74 5.66 -8.01
N GLY A 153 -9.79 4.78 -8.35
CA GLY A 153 -8.75 5.03 -9.33
C GLY A 153 -9.21 4.88 -10.78
N SER A 154 -10.29 4.15 -11.05
CA SER A 154 -10.78 3.88 -12.40
C SER A 154 -12.23 3.39 -12.40
N ALA A 155 -12.86 3.38 -13.60
CA ALA A 155 -14.21 2.85 -13.80
C ALA A 155 -14.32 1.36 -13.39
N TRP A 156 -13.27 0.56 -13.65
CA TRP A 156 -13.23 -0.83 -13.24
C TRP A 156 -13.25 -0.97 -11.70
N ILE A 157 -12.43 -0.18 -11.00
CA ILE A 157 -12.40 -0.15 -9.53
C ILE A 157 -13.72 0.36 -8.96
N THR A 158 -14.32 1.37 -9.57
CA THR A 158 -15.64 1.88 -9.18
C THR A 158 -16.68 0.77 -9.20
N GLN A 159 -16.69 -0.03 -10.28
CA GLN A 159 -17.61 -1.16 -10.39
C GLN A 159 -17.27 -2.25 -9.38
N TYR A 160 -15.99 -2.57 -9.21
CA TYR A 160 -15.55 -3.56 -8.24
C TYR A 160 -15.92 -3.18 -6.80
N TYR A 161 -15.81 -1.91 -6.42
CA TYR A 161 -16.26 -1.45 -5.09
C TYR A 161 -17.76 -1.65 -4.87
N LYS A 162 -18.59 -1.42 -5.89
CA LYS A 162 -20.04 -1.67 -5.81
C LYS A 162 -20.36 -3.14 -5.61
N ASP A 163 -19.65 -4.03 -6.25
CA ASP A 163 -19.93 -5.46 -6.27
C ASP A 163 -19.31 -6.18 -5.06
N ALA A 164 -18.04 -5.95 -4.79
CA ALA A 164 -17.25 -6.71 -3.82
C ALA A 164 -17.21 -6.07 -2.41
N PHE A 165 -17.37 -4.76 -2.28
CA PHE A 165 -17.35 -4.10 -0.96
C PHE A 165 -18.73 -4.03 -0.34
N TRP A 166 -18.83 -4.05 0.99
CA TRP A 166 -20.10 -3.82 1.73
C TRP A 166 -20.46 -2.34 1.75
N TYR A 167 -20.26 -1.64 0.64
CA TYR A 167 -20.48 -0.21 0.51
C TYR A 167 -21.47 0.09 -0.60
N SER A 168 -22.42 0.96 -0.31
CA SER A 168 -23.44 1.42 -1.27
C SER A 168 -23.55 2.95 -1.34
N GLY A 169 -22.57 3.65 -0.77
CA GLY A 169 -22.53 5.10 -0.73
C GLY A 169 -21.92 5.72 -1.98
N LYS A 170 -21.51 6.97 -1.84
CA LYS A 170 -20.92 7.75 -2.94
C LYS A 170 -19.49 7.28 -3.24
N ILE A 171 -19.20 7.03 -4.52
CA ILE A 171 -17.85 6.77 -5.02
C ILE A 171 -17.45 7.96 -5.90
N LEU A 172 -16.25 8.50 -5.67
CA LEU A 172 -15.65 9.52 -6.51
C LEU A 172 -14.55 8.86 -7.35
N GLU A 173 -14.81 8.74 -8.64
CA GLU A 173 -13.85 8.28 -9.63
C GLU A 173 -13.01 9.46 -10.09
N CYS A 174 -11.80 9.58 -9.57
CA CYS A 174 -10.92 10.72 -9.84
C CYS A 174 -9.44 10.36 -9.97
N GLY A 175 -9.12 9.09 -10.08
CA GLY A 175 -7.76 8.59 -9.93
C GLY A 175 -7.39 8.36 -8.46
N ASN A 176 -6.32 7.64 -8.22
CA ASN A 176 -5.76 7.49 -6.87
C ASN A 176 -4.91 8.73 -6.55
N PRO A 177 -5.14 9.43 -5.44
CA PRO A 177 -4.38 10.62 -5.07
C PRO A 177 -2.87 10.41 -5.06
N VAL A 178 -2.40 9.24 -4.60
CA VAL A 178 -0.98 8.90 -4.55
C VAL A 178 -0.36 8.78 -5.95
N ALA A 179 -1.14 8.39 -6.96
CA ALA A 179 -0.64 8.23 -8.33
C ALA A 179 -0.15 9.53 -8.94
N ASP A 180 -0.70 10.66 -8.52
CA ASP A 180 -0.20 11.98 -8.92
C ASP A 180 1.28 12.17 -8.58
N ASN A 181 1.76 11.56 -7.49
CA ASN A 181 3.14 11.68 -7.06
C ASN A 181 4.10 10.92 -7.96
N TYR A 182 3.62 9.89 -8.67
CA TYR A 182 4.43 9.11 -9.61
C TYR A 182 4.97 9.95 -10.78
N PHE A 183 4.28 11.03 -11.12
CA PHE A 183 4.62 11.90 -12.25
C PHE A 183 5.16 13.27 -11.82
N LYS A 184 5.21 13.53 -10.51
CA LYS A 184 5.74 14.77 -9.94
C LYS A 184 7.16 14.57 -9.42
N ASN A 185 8.08 15.45 -9.81
CA ASN A 185 9.44 15.50 -9.25
C ASN A 185 10.21 14.16 -9.31
N VAL A 186 10.09 13.43 -10.44
CA VAL A 186 10.71 12.11 -10.65
C VAL A 186 12.21 12.11 -10.33
N ASP A 187 12.95 13.11 -10.84
CA ASP A 187 14.41 13.23 -10.58
C ASP A 187 14.71 13.46 -9.09
N ALA A 188 13.89 14.24 -8.41
CA ALA A 188 14.05 14.49 -6.98
C ALA A 188 13.75 13.23 -6.14
N ALA A 189 12.74 12.44 -6.51
CA ALA A 189 12.43 11.17 -5.86
C ALA A 189 13.59 10.18 -6.04
N ARG A 190 14.09 10.03 -7.28
CA ARG A 190 15.24 9.18 -7.59
C ARG A 190 16.47 9.60 -6.77
N LYS A 191 16.76 10.91 -6.72
CA LYS A 191 17.87 11.46 -5.95
C LYS A 191 17.74 11.13 -4.46
N ARG A 192 16.57 11.35 -3.84
CA ARG A 192 16.33 11.01 -2.42
C ARG A 192 16.60 9.54 -2.11
N VAL A 193 16.13 8.62 -2.97
CA VAL A 193 16.36 7.19 -2.79
C VAL A 193 17.85 6.85 -2.89
N HIS A 194 18.55 7.39 -3.91
CA HIS A 194 19.98 7.17 -4.07
C HIS A 194 20.80 7.71 -2.89
N GLU A 195 20.47 8.92 -2.41
CA GLU A 195 21.12 9.52 -1.24
C GLU A 195 20.88 8.69 0.04
N PHE A 196 19.64 8.24 0.27
CA PHE A 196 19.30 7.45 1.45
C PHE A 196 20.10 6.14 1.54
N TYR A 197 20.27 5.46 0.41
CA TYR A 197 21.03 4.20 0.34
C TYR A 197 22.52 4.41 0.02
N ASN A 198 22.97 5.65 -0.09
CA ASN A 198 24.35 5.98 -0.48
C ASN A 198 24.78 5.32 -1.79
N LEU A 199 23.93 5.41 -2.82
CA LEU A 199 24.15 4.86 -4.14
C LEU A 199 24.67 5.93 -5.11
N ASP A 200 25.53 5.52 -6.04
CA ASP A 200 25.91 6.37 -7.16
C ASP A 200 24.70 6.64 -8.07
N SER A 201 24.67 7.82 -8.71
CA SER A 201 23.58 8.22 -9.59
C SER A 201 23.36 7.28 -10.80
N THR A 202 24.38 6.51 -11.16
CA THR A 202 24.34 5.52 -12.25
C THR A 202 23.88 4.14 -11.80
N THR A 203 23.78 3.90 -10.50
CA THR A 203 23.30 2.62 -9.95
C THR A 203 21.85 2.41 -10.34
N LYS A 204 21.55 1.24 -10.89
CA LYS A 204 20.20 0.82 -11.25
C LYS A 204 19.55 0.03 -10.12
N ILE A 205 18.23 0.13 -9.99
CA ILE A 205 17.50 -0.41 -8.85
C ILE A 205 16.47 -1.43 -9.30
N ILE A 206 16.51 -2.61 -8.69
CA ILE A 206 15.44 -3.60 -8.72
C ILE A 206 14.64 -3.42 -7.44
N LEU A 207 13.35 -3.14 -7.53
CA LEU A 207 12.45 -3.12 -6.39
C LEU A 207 11.71 -4.46 -6.30
N TYR A 208 11.98 -5.25 -5.26
CA TYR A 208 11.20 -6.43 -4.94
C TYR A 208 10.16 -6.09 -3.87
N SER A 209 8.89 -6.10 -4.26
CA SER A 209 7.76 -5.73 -3.40
C SER A 209 6.68 -6.81 -3.39
N PRO A 210 6.90 -7.89 -2.61
CA PRO A 210 5.96 -9.00 -2.54
C PRO A 210 4.78 -8.72 -1.60
N THR A 211 3.66 -9.40 -1.87
CA THR A 211 2.48 -9.43 -0.97
C THR A 211 2.81 -10.18 0.30
N PHE A 212 2.33 -9.72 1.46
CA PHE A 212 2.43 -10.47 2.70
C PHE A 212 1.51 -11.72 2.67
N ARG A 213 1.88 -12.74 3.43
CA ARG A 213 1.05 -13.93 3.63
C ARG A 213 0.30 -13.82 4.96
N ASP A 214 -0.93 -14.33 5.02
CA ASP A 214 -1.80 -14.19 6.20
C ASP A 214 -1.24 -14.92 7.43
N ASP A 215 -0.51 -16.01 7.23
CA ASP A 215 0.24 -16.71 8.27
C ASP A 215 1.53 -15.99 8.69
N LEU A 216 1.84 -14.88 8.00
CA LEU A 216 3.07 -14.11 8.18
C LEU A 216 4.34 -14.95 7.95
N SER A 217 4.26 -16.00 7.13
CA SER A 217 5.42 -16.81 6.74
C SER A 217 6.44 -15.97 5.97
N MET A 218 7.71 -16.24 6.22
CA MET A 218 8.84 -15.59 5.53
C MET A 218 9.49 -16.49 4.46
N THR A 219 9.12 -17.78 4.41
CA THR A 219 9.76 -18.76 3.51
C THR A 219 9.51 -18.49 2.04
N VAL A 220 8.36 -17.90 1.69
CA VAL A 220 7.99 -17.57 0.31
C VAL A 220 8.83 -16.44 -0.29
N TYR A 221 9.57 -15.69 0.55
CA TYR A 221 10.43 -14.60 0.13
C TYR A 221 11.89 -15.02 -0.07
N ASP A 222 12.18 -16.32 -0.02
CA ASP A 222 13.52 -16.86 -0.16
C ASP A 222 13.94 -16.96 -1.64
N MET A 223 14.09 -15.77 -2.25
CA MET A 223 14.63 -15.60 -3.59
C MET A 223 16.16 -15.53 -3.52
N ASN A 224 16.85 -16.10 -4.50
CA ASN A 224 18.29 -15.93 -4.62
C ASN A 224 18.61 -14.55 -5.22
N TYR A 225 18.48 -13.51 -4.36
CA TYR A 225 18.62 -12.09 -4.74
C TYR A 225 19.94 -11.81 -5.47
N GLU A 226 21.04 -12.40 -5.02
CA GLU A 226 22.36 -12.15 -5.61
C GLU A 226 22.52 -12.81 -6.98
N ALA A 227 22.01 -14.01 -7.17
CA ALA A 227 22.01 -14.67 -8.48
C ALA A 227 21.13 -13.91 -9.47
N PHE A 228 19.94 -13.50 -9.04
CA PHE A 228 19.02 -12.69 -9.84
C PHE A 228 19.63 -11.35 -10.23
N ARG A 229 20.21 -10.62 -9.27
CA ARG A 229 20.91 -9.35 -9.53
C ARG A 229 22.01 -9.51 -10.58
N LYS A 230 22.84 -10.57 -10.47
CA LYS A 230 23.91 -10.86 -11.44
C LYS A 230 23.36 -11.21 -12.83
N ALA A 231 22.22 -11.91 -12.91
CA ALA A 231 21.57 -12.18 -14.19
C ALA A 231 21.11 -10.87 -14.86
N VAL A 232 20.55 -9.94 -14.07
CA VAL A 232 20.15 -8.61 -14.51
C VAL A 232 21.37 -7.79 -14.98
N GLU A 233 22.46 -7.80 -14.24
CA GLU A 233 23.72 -7.14 -14.65
C GLU A 233 24.28 -7.70 -15.94
N LYS A 234 24.27 -9.01 -16.10
CA LYS A 234 24.71 -9.68 -17.32
C LYS A 234 23.84 -9.29 -18.53
N ARG A 235 22.53 -9.15 -18.33
CA ARG A 235 21.56 -8.84 -19.41
C ARG A 235 21.59 -7.38 -19.85
N TRP A 236 21.64 -6.43 -18.90
CA TRP A 236 21.49 -5.01 -19.20
C TRP A 236 22.73 -4.16 -18.87
N GLY A 237 23.78 -4.77 -18.34
CA GLY A 237 25.00 -4.07 -17.94
C GLY A 237 24.79 -3.06 -16.80
N GLY A 238 25.90 -2.49 -16.34
CA GLY A 238 25.91 -1.53 -15.22
C GLY A 238 25.90 -2.20 -13.87
N HIS A 239 25.86 -1.38 -12.82
CA HIS A 239 25.76 -1.83 -11.43
C HIS A 239 24.32 -1.77 -10.96
N TRP A 240 23.85 -2.85 -10.32
CA TRP A 240 22.49 -3.00 -9.85
C TRP A 240 22.43 -3.34 -8.36
N VAL A 241 21.42 -2.83 -7.69
CA VAL A 241 21.07 -3.21 -6.32
C VAL A 241 19.62 -3.71 -6.28
N VAL A 242 19.32 -4.56 -5.30
CA VAL A 242 17.95 -5.01 -5.02
C VAL A 242 17.48 -4.33 -3.74
N ILE A 243 16.42 -3.56 -3.81
CA ILE A 243 15.69 -3.06 -2.66
C ILE A 243 14.56 -4.04 -2.36
N VAL A 244 14.62 -4.70 -1.20
CA VAL A 244 13.60 -5.64 -0.75
C VAL A 244 12.61 -4.89 0.13
N ARG A 245 11.42 -4.62 -0.40
CA ARG A 245 10.38 -3.86 0.28
C ARG A 245 9.24 -4.75 0.71
N PHE A 246 9.31 -5.25 1.94
CA PHE A 246 8.20 -6.01 2.52
C PHE A 246 6.99 -5.13 2.82
N HIS A 247 5.83 -5.78 2.91
CA HIS A 247 4.62 -5.12 3.38
C HIS A 247 4.80 -4.61 4.82
N PRO A 248 4.27 -3.43 5.19
CA PRO A 248 4.40 -2.86 6.54
C PRO A 248 3.97 -3.79 7.69
N ASN A 249 3.08 -4.74 7.42
CA ASN A 249 2.68 -5.76 8.40
C ASN A 249 3.82 -6.70 8.83
N LEU A 250 4.89 -6.79 8.04
CA LEU A 250 6.07 -7.62 8.32
C LEU A 250 7.21 -6.83 8.99
N ARG A 251 7.03 -5.54 9.27
CA ARG A 251 8.08 -4.64 9.80
C ARG A 251 8.83 -5.20 11.02
N TYR A 252 8.14 -5.95 11.88
CA TYR A 252 8.71 -6.49 13.12
C TYR A 252 9.03 -7.98 13.04
N LYS A 253 8.93 -8.59 11.85
CA LYS A 253 9.28 -9.98 11.65
C LYS A 253 10.78 -10.13 11.40
N GLN A 254 11.38 -11.13 12.02
CA GLN A 254 12.75 -11.51 11.69
C GLN A 254 12.79 -12.09 10.28
N THR A 255 13.69 -11.57 9.47
CA THR A 255 13.94 -12.09 8.12
C THR A 255 15.22 -12.92 8.11
N THR A 256 15.24 -13.96 7.29
CA THR A 256 16.44 -14.73 6.97
C THR A 256 17.32 -14.07 5.92
N ILE A 257 16.81 -13.00 5.29
CA ILE A 257 17.52 -12.27 4.25
C ILE A 257 18.74 -11.58 4.85
N LYS A 258 19.90 -11.82 4.24
CA LYS A 258 21.14 -11.09 4.56
C LYS A 258 21.20 -9.84 3.71
N PHE A 259 20.91 -8.69 4.30
CA PHE A 259 21.13 -7.42 3.67
C PHE A 259 22.63 -7.14 3.54
N THR A 260 23.01 -6.58 2.39
CA THR A 260 24.39 -6.26 2.01
C THR A 260 24.42 -4.89 1.33
N SER A 261 25.60 -4.46 0.82
CA SER A 261 25.67 -3.27 -0.03
C SER A 261 24.87 -3.36 -1.33
N ASN A 262 24.52 -4.55 -1.78
CA ASN A 262 23.79 -4.79 -3.03
C ASN A 262 22.35 -5.28 -2.81
N ILE A 263 22.01 -5.76 -1.61
CA ILE A 263 20.68 -6.21 -1.22
C ILE A 263 20.24 -5.37 -0.03
N LEU A 264 19.35 -4.44 -0.24
CA LEU A 264 19.00 -3.36 0.67
C LEU A 264 17.63 -3.58 1.30
N ASP A 265 17.49 -3.21 2.58
CA ASP A 265 16.18 -3.18 3.25
C ASP A 265 15.38 -1.96 2.79
N GLY A 266 14.23 -2.21 2.19
CA GLY A 266 13.34 -1.15 1.68
C GLY A 266 12.45 -0.50 2.75
N LEU A 267 12.19 -1.19 3.88
CA LEU A 267 11.25 -0.69 4.90
C LEU A 267 11.67 0.60 5.60
N PRO A 268 12.96 0.83 5.94
CA PRO A 268 13.38 2.03 6.63
C PRO A 268 13.19 3.33 5.85
N TYR A 269 13.13 3.27 4.50
CA TYR A 269 12.93 4.46 3.67
C TYR A 269 11.56 5.13 3.89
N GLY A 270 10.55 4.40 4.31
CA GLY A 270 9.22 4.94 4.61
C GLY A 270 8.29 4.98 3.40
N ASP A 271 8.57 5.72 2.35
CA ASP A 271 7.67 5.90 1.21
C ASP A 271 7.98 4.95 0.04
N ILE A 272 7.03 4.06 -0.31
CA ILE A 272 7.17 3.15 -1.45
C ILE A 272 7.09 3.88 -2.78
N CYS A 273 6.40 5.03 -2.86
CA CYS A 273 6.23 5.77 -4.10
C CYS A 273 7.59 6.24 -4.64
N ASP A 274 8.43 6.82 -3.79
CA ASP A 274 9.78 7.23 -4.19
C ASP A 274 10.63 6.03 -4.66
N GLN A 275 10.53 4.88 -3.98
CA GLN A 275 11.24 3.67 -4.40
C GLN A 275 10.72 3.13 -5.74
N MET A 276 9.40 3.19 -5.96
CA MET A 276 8.77 2.80 -7.23
C MET A 276 9.20 3.72 -8.38
N ILE A 277 9.26 5.03 -8.13
CA ILE A 277 9.75 6.01 -9.10
C ILE A 277 11.23 5.76 -9.42
N ALA A 278 12.04 5.49 -8.40
CA ALA A 278 13.48 5.35 -8.52
C ALA A 278 13.93 4.04 -9.18
N CYS A 279 13.14 2.96 -9.06
CA CYS A 279 13.54 1.68 -9.61
C CYS A 279 13.50 1.64 -11.15
N ASP A 280 14.21 0.67 -11.71
CA ASP A 280 14.25 0.37 -13.16
C ASP A 280 13.49 -0.93 -13.48
N ILE A 281 13.43 -1.86 -12.52
CA ILE A 281 12.69 -3.12 -12.59
C ILE A 281 11.86 -3.27 -11.33
N VAL A 282 10.61 -3.69 -11.47
CA VAL A 282 9.73 -4.11 -10.37
C VAL A 282 9.59 -5.62 -10.40
N VAL A 283 9.87 -6.26 -9.29
CA VAL A 283 9.54 -7.67 -9.07
C VAL A 283 8.47 -7.74 -8.00
N SER A 284 7.37 -8.37 -8.29
CA SER A 284 6.23 -8.51 -7.37
C SER A 284 5.58 -9.87 -7.52
N ASP A 285 4.44 -10.07 -6.89
CA ASP A 285 3.65 -11.30 -6.99
C ASP A 285 2.15 -10.97 -7.19
N TYR A 286 1.35 -11.04 -6.15
CA TYR A 286 -0.11 -10.80 -6.19
C TYR A 286 -0.49 -9.36 -5.83
N SER A 287 0.50 -8.45 -5.77
CA SER A 287 0.33 -7.06 -5.36
C SER A 287 -0.05 -6.15 -6.52
N CYS A 288 -0.74 -5.08 -6.18
CA CYS A 288 -1.00 -3.95 -7.08
C CYS A 288 0.29 -3.23 -7.54
N CYS A 289 1.42 -3.41 -6.83
CA CYS A 289 2.71 -2.81 -7.22
C CYS A 289 3.16 -3.18 -8.65
N ALA A 290 2.71 -4.33 -9.17
CA ALA A 290 2.95 -4.71 -10.57
C ALA A 290 2.32 -3.71 -11.54
N PHE A 291 1.09 -3.31 -11.29
CA PHE A 291 0.38 -2.33 -12.12
C PHE A 291 0.95 -0.91 -11.95
N ASP A 292 1.38 -0.53 -10.75
CA ASP A 292 2.07 0.74 -10.53
C ASP A 292 3.38 0.82 -11.31
N GLY A 293 4.16 -0.27 -11.27
CA GLY A 293 5.38 -0.40 -12.06
C GLY A 293 5.12 -0.27 -13.57
N MET A 294 4.06 -0.91 -14.07
CA MET A 294 3.64 -0.82 -15.47
C MET A 294 3.31 0.62 -15.87
N GLN A 295 2.53 1.34 -15.05
CA GLN A 295 2.19 2.74 -15.33
C GLN A 295 3.39 3.68 -15.35
N LEU A 296 4.41 3.36 -14.57
CA LEU A 296 5.69 4.06 -14.56
C LEU A 296 6.63 3.60 -15.69
N ASN A 297 6.13 2.81 -16.65
CA ASN A 297 6.91 2.22 -17.74
C ASN A 297 8.14 1.42 -17.26
N LYS A 298 8.03 0.79 -16.08
CA LYS A 298 9.07 -0.10 -15.56
C LYS A 298 8.94 -1.49 -16.17
N LYS A 299 10.05 -2.24 -16.21
CA LYS A 299 9.97 -3.68 -16.46
C LYS A 299 9.36 -4.35 -15.23
N VAL A 300 8.24 -5.03 -15.40
CA VAL A 300 7.54 -5.72 -14.31
C VAL A 300 7.68 -7.22 -14.51
N ILE A 301 8.06 -7.93 -13.45
CA ILE A 301 8.22 -9.37 -13.43
C ILE A 301 7.45 -9.92 -12.24
N LEU A 302 6.68 -10.96 -12.45
CA LEU A 302 6.01 -11.68 -11.38
C LEU A 302 6.87 -12.84 -10.90
N TYR A 303 7.11 -12.91 -9.59
CA TYR A 303 7.76 -14.05 -8.94
C TYR A 303 6.79 -14.68 -7.95
N CYS A 304 6.21 -15.83 -8.34
CA CYS A 304 5.07 -16.46 -7.67
C CYS A 304 5.38 -17.92 -7.28
N PRO A 305 6.32 -18.17 -6.34
CA PRO A 305 6.75 -19.54 -5.99
C PRO A 305 5.66 -20.37 -5.33
N ASP A 306 4.67 -19.75 -4.74
CA ASP A 306 3.58 -20.37 -3.99
C ASP A 306 2.21 -20.20 -4.68
N LEU A 307 2.17 -20.06 -6.02
CA LEU A 307 0.96 -19.70 -6.76
C LEU A 307 -0.25 -20.58 -6.43
N GLU A 308 -0.08 -21.91 -6.43
CA GLU A 308 -1.19 -22.83 -6.19
C GLU A 308 -1.66 -22.77 -4.72
N GLU A 309 -0.74 -22.62 -3.78
CA GLU A 309 -1.07 -22.43 -2.38
C GLU A 309 -1.83 -21.11 -2.16
N TYR A 310 -1.35 -20.02 -2.79
CA TYR A 310 -1.98 -18.71 -2.69
C TYR A 310 -3.41 -18.71 -3.28
N LYS A 311 -3.61 -19.37 -4.44
CA LYS A 311 -4.93 -19.55 -5.04
C LYS A 311 -5.91 -20.22 -4.06
N ASN A 312 -5.45 -21.25 -3.34
CA ASN A 312 -6.28 -22.02 -2.43
C ASN A 312 -6.56 -21.29 -1.11
N ASN A 313 -5.58 -20.54 -0.58
CA ASN A 313 -5.67 -19.91 0.74
C ASN A 313 -6.27 -18.50 0.72
N ARG A 314 -6.17 -17.78 -0.40
CA ARG A 314 -6.57 -16.37 -0.48
C ARG A 314 -7.51 -16.07 -1.65
N GLY A 315 -7.46 -16.89 -2.68
CA GLY A 315 -8.18 -16.67 -3.93
C GLY A 315 -7.53 -15.60 -4.82
N ILE A 316 -7.68 -15.78 -6.11
CA ILE A 316 -7.19 -14.87 -7.14
C ILE A 316 -8.39 -14.24 -7.85
N LEU A 317 -8.37 -12.91 -7.97
CA LEU A 317 -9.39 -12.12 -8.63
C LEU A 317 -9.19 -12.07 -10.16
N ILE A 318 -7.95 -11.88 -10.56
CA ILE A 318 -7.55 -11.76 -11.96
C ILE A 318 -6.68 -12.97 -12.31
N ASP A 319 -6.97 -13.63 -13.42
CA ASP A 319 -6.15 -14.74 -13.91
C ASP A 319 -4.73 -14.24 -14.18
N ILE A 320 -3.82 -14.57 -13.28
CA ILE A 320 -2.45 -14.06 -13.27
C ILE A 320 -1.66 -14.50 -14.51
N GLU A 321 -2.02 -15.65 -15.09
CA GLU A 321 -1.37 -16.20 -16.29
C GLU A 321 -1.78 -15.45 -17.58
N LYS A 322 -2.82 -14.61 -17.50
CA LYS A 322 -3.27 -13.73 -18.58
C LYS A 322 -2.80 -12.28 -18.45
N LEU A 323 -2.07 -11.98 -17.37
CA LEU A 323 -1.50 -10.64 -17.21
C LEU A 323 -0.31 -10.45 -18.20
N PRO A 324 -0.05 -9.22 -18.60
CA PRO A 324 1.03 -8.92 -19.56
C PRO A 324 2.42 -8.97 -18.92
N PHE A 325 2.54 -9.58 -17.76
CA PHE A 325 3.79 -9.63 -17.01
C PHE A 325 4.45 -11.00 -17.11
N PRO A 326 5.72 -11.07 -17.54
CA PRO A 326 6.48 -12.31 -17.49
C PRO A 326 6.49 -12.84 -16.04
N MET A 327 6.25 -14.16 -15.89
CA MET A 327 6.12 -14.80 -14.58
C MET A 327 7.10 -15.96 -14.43
N ALA A 328 7.69 -16.06 -13.23
CA ALA A 328 8.52 -17.18 -12.79
C ALA A 328 8.02 -17.74 -11.47
N LYS A 329 8.12 -19.06 -11.30
CA LYS A 329 7.73 -19.79 -10.06
C LYS A 329 8.95 -20.32 -9.30
N THR A 330 10.13 -20.34 -9.94
CA THR A 330 11.39 -20.79 -9.33
C THR A 330 12.51 -19.78 -9.61
N ASN A 331 13.60 -19.87 -8.84
CA ASN A 331 14.79 -19.07 -9.08
C ASN A 331 15.42 -19.32 -10.46
N ASP A 332 15.38 -20.54 -10.92
CA ASP A 332 15.93 -20.92 -12.24
C ASP A 332 15.08 -20.34 -13.38
N GLU A 333 13.76 -20.45 -13.28
CA GLU A 333 12.84 -19.80 -14.21
C GLU A 333 13.03 -18.28 -14.24
N LEU A 334 13.21 -17.65 -13.06
CA LEU A 334 13.44 -16.22 -12.96
C LEU A 334 14.72 -15.80 -13.69
N ASN A 335 15.82 -16.54 -13.49
CA ASN A 335 17.08 -16.28 -14.17
C ASN A 335 16.96 -16.49 -15.69
N MET A 336 16.32 -17.58 -16.15
CA MET A 336 16.07 -17.85 -17.56
C MET A 336 15.21 -16.77 -18.22
N LEU A 337 14.18 -16.28 -17.49
CA LEU A 337 13.33 -15.20 -17.95
C LEU A 337 14.15 -13.93 -18.20
N ILE A 338 15.06 -13.58 -17.28
CA ILE A 338 15.94 -12.40 -17.44
C ILE A 338 16.89 -12.58 -18.65
N GLU A 339 17.50 -13.75 -18.80
CA GLU A 339 18.42 -14.01 -19.91
C GLU A 339 17.73 -13.88 -21.27
N ASN A 340 16.46 -14.28 -21.35
CA ASN A 340 15.68 -14.28 -22.58
C ASN A 340 14.67 -13.12 -22.67
N PHE A 341 14.75 -12.11 -21.80
CA PHE A 341 13.78 -11.03 -21.75
C PHE A 341 13.72 -10.25 -23.06
N ASP A 342 12.56 -10.27 -23.73
CA ASP A 342 12.30 -9.50 -24.94
C ASP A 342 11.60 -8.17 -24.60
N GLU A 343 12.31 -7.06 -24.79
CA GLU A 343 11.77 -5.73 -24.47
C GLU A 343 10.69 -5.27 -25.47
N GLU A 344 10.76 -5.69 -26.71
CA GLU A 344 9.76 -5.30 -27.71
C GLU A 344 8.46 -6.08 -27.49
N GLU A 345 8.55 -7.37 -27.24
CA GLU A 345 7.40 -8.19 -26.89
C GLU A 345 6.75 -7.70 -25.61
N TYR A 346 7.54 -7.48 -24.55
CA TYR A 346 7.03 -6.92 -23.27
C TYR A 346 6.26 -5.62 -23.48
N ARG A 347 6.81 -4.68 -24.26
CA ARG A 347 6.12 -3.40 -24.53
C ARG A 347 4.82 -3.59 -25.31
N LYS A 348 4.76 -4.53 -26.24
CA LYS A 348 3.52 -4.85 -26.98
C LYS A 348 2.44 -5.40 -26.06
N GLU A 349 2.83 -6.26 -25.13
CA GLU A 349 1.91 -6.88 -24.17
C GLU A 349 1.36 -5.88 -23.14
N VAL A 350 2.18 -4.95 -22.64
CA VAL A 350 1.75 -3.98 -21.62
C VAL A 350 1.06 -2.73 -22.17
N ASN A 351 1.31 -2.34 -23.43
CA ASN A 351 0.74 -1.12 -24.03
C ASN A 351 -0.81 -1.06 -24.07
N PRO A 352 -1.55 -2.17 -24.18
CA PRO A 352 -3.02 -2.15 -24.16
C PRO A 352 -3.63 -1.82 -22.80
N TYR A 353 -2.85 -1.88 -21.72
CA TYR A 353 -3.28 -1.62 -20.34
C TYR A 353 -2.91 -0.21 -19.88
#